data_338ae73734ebc0d065e7b60e496870c8
#
_entry.id   338ae73734ebc0d065e7b60e496870c8
#
_cell.length_a   1.000
_cell.length_b   1.000
_cell.length_c   1.000
_cell.angle_alpha   90.00
_cell.angle_beta   90.00
_cell.angle_gamma   90.00
#
_symmetry.space_group_name_H-M   'P 1'
#
loop_
_entity.id
_entity.type
_entity.pdbx_description
1 polymer ?
#
loop_
_entity_poly.entity_id
_entity_poly.type
_entity_poly.pdbx_seq_one_letter_code
_entity_poly.pdbx_strand_id
1 'polypeptide(L)'
;APDTNLVIELGGEDAKIIFFDGAIDERMNGTCAGGTGAFIDQMATLLDVTPDELDELSLKHNKIYPIASRCGVFAKSDVQPLLNQGAAKEDVAASIYQAVVNQTIAGLAQGRKIEGKVMFLGGPLYYNKGLRERFVETLKLTPENAIFPEYARNAVSIGAAIYASTLGKTNTYTIDELISLIKNAKIAATSTRLPPLF
;
A
#
# COMPACT_ATOMS: atom_id res chain seq x y z
N ALA A 1 -7.42 -17.16 6.16
CA ALA A 1 -8.76 -17.14 6.79
C ALA A 1 -9.79 -17.57 5.76
N PRO A 2 -10.44 -18.72 5.89
CA PRO A 2 -11.35 -19.26 4.87
C PRO A 2 -12.60 -18.38 4.65
N ASP A 3 -12.92 -17.51 5.59
CA ASP A 3 -14.11 -16.65 5.54
C ASP A 3 -13.80 -15.20 5.11
N THR A 4 -12.65 -14.96 4.49
CA THR A 4 -12.30 -13.63 3.99
C THR A 4 -13.11 -13.32 2.74
N ASN A 5 -13.85 -12.22 2.75
CA ASN A 5 -14.63 -11.76 1.60
C ASN A 5 -13.79 -10.93 0.63
N LEU A 6 -12.79 -10.25 1.17
CA LEU A 6 -12.01 -9.24 0.45
C LEU A 6 -10.61 -9.12 1.02
N VAL A 7 -9.63 -8.91 0.14
CA VAL A 7 -8.27 -8.51 0.50
C VAL A 7 -7.99 -7.12 -0.03
N ILE A 8 -7.42 -6.26 0.81
CA ILE A 8 -6.78 -5.00 0.41
C ILE A 8 -5.27 -5.17 0.66
N GLU A 9 -4.48 -5.05 -0.38
CA GLU A 9 -3.02 -5.14 -0.30
C GLU A 9 -2.41 -3.83 -0.76
N LEU A 10 -1.58 -3.23 0.10
CA LEU A 10 -0.80 -2.04 -0.23
C LEU A 10 0.69 -2.40 -0.21
N GLY A 11 1.32 -2.33 -1.36
CA GLY A 11 2.74 -2.49 -1.54
C GLY A 11 3.51 -1.17 -1.53
N GLY A 12 4.79 -1.24 -1.92
CA GLY A 12 5.63 -0.06 -2.09
C GLY A 12 5.13 0.86 -3.19
N GLU A 13 4.76 0.31 -4.33
CA GLU A 13 4.29 1.05 -5.52
C GLU A 13 2.95 0.54 -6.05
N ASP A 14 2.53 -0.67 -5.66
CA ASP A 14 1.30 -1.30 -6.10
C ASP A 14 0.25 -1.28 -4.99
N ALA A 15 -1.01 -1.17 -5.38
CA ALA A 15 -2.17 -1.34 -4.52
C ALA A 15 -3.15 -2.29 -5.20
N LYS A 16 -3.70 -3.23 -4.46
CA LYS A 16 -4.62 -4.25 -4.97
C LYS A 16 -5.85 -4.40 -4.09
N ILE A 17 -6.95 -4.72 -4.72
CA ILE A 17 -8.17 -5.18 -4.08
C ILE A 17 -8.60 -6.50 -4.72
N ILE A 18 -8.88 -7.51 -3.91
CA ILE A 18 -9.27 -8.84 -4.41
C ILE A 18 -10.57 -9.24 -3.73
N PHE A 19 -11.61 -9.42 -4.49
CA PHE A 19 -12.92 -9.87 -4.02
C PHE A 19 -13.05 -11.38 -4.20
N PHE A 20 -13.61 -12.06 -3.19
CA PHE A 20 -13.83 -13.50 -3.17
C PHE A 20 -15.31 -13.89 -3.15
N ASP A 21 -16.24 -12.93 -3.22
CA ASP A 21 -17.66 -13.15 -3.28
C ASP A 21 -18.10 -13.49 -4.74
N GLY A 22 -18.09 -14.77 -5.07
CA GLY A 22 -18.34 -15.29 -6.41
C GLY A 22 -17.06 -15.61 -7.17
N ALA A 23 -16.93 -15.15 -8.41
CA ALA A 23 -15.67 -15.26 -9.15
C ALA A 23 -14.63 -14.31 -8.56
N ILE A 24 -13.37 -14.75 -8.48
CA ILE A 24 -12.27 -13.91 -8.01
C ILE A 24 -12.16 -12.70 -8.94
N ASP A 25 -12.28 -11.50 -8.37
CA ASP A 25 -12.14 -10.23 -9.08
C ASP A 25 -10.97 -9.45 -8.45
N GLU A 26 -9.85 -9.42 -9.16
CA GLU A 26 -8.64 -8.71 -8.76
C GLU A 26 -8.54 -7.39 -9.53
N ARG A 27 -8.32 -6.31 -8.79
CA ARG A 27 -8.11 -4.99 -9.35
C ARG A 27 -6.86 -4.38 -8.75
N MET A 28 -6.03 -3.81 -9.60
CA MET A 28 -4.75 -3.21 -9.23
C MET A 28 -4.68 -1.78 -9.77
N ASN A 29 -3.93 -0.91 -9.06
CA ASN A 29 -3.63 0.41 -9.59
C ASN A 29 -2.81 0.29 -10.88
N GLY A 30 -2.94 1.28 -11.76
CA GLY A 30 -2.10 1.40 -12.94
C GLY A 30 -0.69 1.93 -12.60
N THR A 31 -0.17 2.80 -13.44
CA THR A 31 1.17 3.38 -13.31
C THR A 31 1.32 4.42 -12.19
N CYS A 32 0.23 4.78 -11.50
CA CYS A 32 0.25 5.81 -10.45
C CYS A 32 0.48 5.17 -9.08
N ALA A 33 1.55 5.57 -8.40
CA ALA A 33 1.86 5.14 -7.04
C ALA A 33 0.99 5.82 -5.95
N GLY A 34 -0.03 6.58 -6.31
CA GLY A 34 -0.97 7.18 -5.36
C GLY A 34 -1.66 6.11 -4.53
N GLY A 35 -1.66 6.28 -3.20
CA GLY A 35 -2.25 5.29 -2.29
C GLY A 35 -1.32 4.12 -1.93
N THR A 36 -0.02 4.21 -2.19
CA THR A 36 0.98 3.18 -1.90
C THR A 36 2.04 3.66 -0.90
N GLY A 37 2.98 2.79 -0.55
CA GLY A 37 4.10 3.12 0.32
C GLY A 37 4.92 4.31 -0.18
N ALA A 38 5.23 4.34 -1.48
CA ALA A 38 5.98 5.44 -2.09
C ALA A 38 5.28 6.80 -1.95
N PHE A 39 3.95 6.84 -1.99
CA PHE A 39 3.19 8.04 -1.70
C PHE A 39 3.36 8.46 -0.23
N ILE A 40 3.28 7.52 0.70
CA ILE A 40 3.46 7.77 2.14
C ILE A 40 4.85 8.36 2.41
N ASP A 41 5.90 7.76 1.84
CA ASP A 41 7.29 8.22 1.99
C ASP A 41 7.49 9.64 1.44
N GLN A 42 6.87 9.95 0.29
CA GLN A 42 6.90 11.29 -0.27
C GLN A 42 6.21 12.32 0.64
N MET A 43 5.11 11.95 1.28
CA MET A 43 4.38 12.84 2.19
C MET A 43 5.12 13.01 3.53
N ALA A 44 5.74 11.95 4.04
CA ALA A 44 6.61 12.04 5.21
C ALA A 44 7.77 13.03 4.97
N THR A 45 8.43 12.90 3.81
CA THR A 45 9.48 13.85 3.39
C THR A 45 8.96 15.29 3.31
N LEU A 46 7.74 15.51 2.82
CA LEU A 46 7.13 16.85 2.73
C LEU A 46 6.87 17.46 4.12
N LEU A 47 6.54 16.65 5.10
CA LEU A 47 6.34 17.06 6.48
C LEU A 47 7.64 17.19 7.27
N ASP A 48 8.77 16.83 6.67
CA ASP A 48 10.07 16.73 7.33
C ASP A 48 10.01 15.82 8.56
N VAL A 49 9.57 14.58 8.34
CA VAL A 49 9.46 13.50 9.33
C VAL A 49 9.80 12.16 8.68
N THR A 50 10.15 11.18 9.51
CA THR A 50 10.27 9.79 9.07
C THR A 50 8.88 9.14 8.88
N PRO A 51 8.76 8.03 8.14
CA PRO A 51 7.50 7.29 8.04
C PRO A 51 6.95 6.83 9.40
N ASP A 52 7.82 6.43 10.32
CA ASP A 52 7.41 6.02 11.68
C ASP A 52 6.85 7.22 12.47
N GLU A 53 7.51 8.38 12.41
CA GLU A 53 7.00 9.61 13.02
C GLU A 53 5.69 10.08 12.40
N LEU A 54 5.52 9.90 11.07
CA LEU A 54 4.25 10.19 10.39
C LEU A 54 3.13 9.34 10.97
N ASP A 55 3.38 8.04 11.21
CA ASP A 55 2.40 7.15 11.81
C ASP A 55 2.05 7.57 13.24
N GLU A 56 3.06 7.85 14.07
CA GLU A 56 2.86 8.32 15.45
C GLU A 56 2.07 9.63 15.52
N LEU A 57 2.34 10.58 14.63
CA LEU A 57 1.60 11.83 14.52
C LEU A 57 0.15 11.57 14.14
N SER A 58 -0.09 10.73 13.14
CA SER A 58 -1.44 10.45 12.65
C SER A 58 -2.38 9.91 13.71
N LEU A 59 -1.86 9.17 14.69
CA LEU A 59 -2.63 8.62 15.82
C LEU A 59 -3.08 9.68 16.84
N LYS A 60 -2.52 10.91 16.78
CA LYS A 60 -2.80 12.01 17.71
C LYS A 60 -3.68 13.10 17.09
N HIS A 61 -4.22 12.87 15.90
CA HIS A 61 -5.02 13.84 15.17
C HIS A 61 -6.35 14.19 15.88
N ASN A 62 -6.81 15.39 15.65
CA ASN A 62 -8.13 15.86 16.07
C ASN A 62 -9.05 16.15 14.88
N LYS A 63 -8.46 16.35 13.69
CA LYS A 63 -9.19 16.80 12.50
C LYS A 63 -8.63 16.12 11.26
N ILE A 64 -9.48 15.88 10.27
CA ILE A 64 -9.11 15.40 8.93
C ILE A 64 -9.41 16.50 7.92
N TYR A 65 -8.40 16.89 7.15
CA TYR A 65 -8.51 17.83 6.04
C TYR A 65 -8.75 17.09 4.72
N PRO A 66 -9.50 17.67 3.79
CA PRO A 66 -9.60 17.11 2.45
C PRO A 66 -8.27 17.29 1.71
N ILE A 67 -7.64 16.20 1.35
CA ILE A 67 -6.41 16.13 0.53
C ILE A 67 -6.74 15.34 -0.73
N ALA A 68 -6.29 15.84 -1.90
CA ALA A 68 -6.47 15.14 -3.16
C ALA A 68 -5.81 13.76 -3.13
N SER A 69 -6.59 12.72 -3.40
CA SER A 69 -6.18 11.33 -3.27
C SER A 69 -5.60 10.72 -4.56
N ARG A 70 -5.66 11.45 -5.69
CA ARG A 70 -5.35 10.87 -7.01
C ARG A 70 -3.88 10.90 -7.41
N CYS A 71 -3.11 11.88 -6.95
CA CYS A 71 -1.73 12.08 -7.40
C CYS A 71 -0.92 12.78 -6.31
N GLY A 72 0.32 12.30 -6.09
CA GLY A 72 1.24 12.90 -5.12
C GLY A 72 1.53 14.38 -5.38
N VAL A 73 1.50 14.83 -6.64
CA VAL A 73 1.68 16.25 -7.00
C VAL A 73 0.52 17.09 -6.48
N PHE A 74 -0.72 16.67 -6.70
CA PHE A 74 -1.89 17.39 -6.19
C PHE A 74 -1.98 17.32 -4.67
N ALA A 75 -1.65 16.16 -4.07
CA ALA A 75 -1.57 16.06 -2.62
C ALA A 75 -0.58 17.06 -2.00
N LYS A 76 0.60 17.26 -2.62
CA LYS A 76 1.55 18.30 -2.19
C LYS A 76 0.96 19.70 -2.28
N SER A 77 0.20 19.98 -3.33
CA SER A 77 -0.46 21.28 -3.52
C SER A 77 -1.53 21.55 -2.46
N ASP A 78 -2.14 20.52 -1.88
CA ASP A 78 -3.11 20.66 -0.80
C ASP A 78 -2.42 20.71 0.58
N VAL A 79 -1.40 19.90 0.79
CA VAL A 79 -0.67 19.79 2.06
C VAL A 79 0.13 21.07 2.36
N GLN A 80 0.83 21.63 1.38
CA GLN A 80 1.70 22.78 1.59
C GLN A 80 0.95 24.02 2.12
N PRO A 81 -0.22 24.41 1.58
CA PRO A 81 -1.02 25.51 2.15
C PRO A 81 -1.49 25.23 3.57
N LEU A 82 -1.84 23.99 3.92
CA LEU A 82 -2.25 23.63 5.28
C LEU A 82 -1.11 23.88 6.26
N LEU A 83 0.11 23.44 5.93
CA LEU A 83 1.29 23.69 6.76
C LEU A 83 1.59 25.18 6.88
N ASN A 84 1.50 25.93 5.79
CA ASN A 84 1.72 27.37 5.79
C ASN A 84 0.68 28.14 6.63
N GLN A 85 -0.52 27.60 6.76
CA GLN A 85 -1.59 28.15 7.61
C GLN A 85 -1.48 27.70 9.07
N GLY A 86 -0.47 26.94 9.44
CA GLY A 86 -0.24 26.46 10.80
C GLY A 86 -1.13 25.28 11.21
N ALA A 87 -1.60 24.47 10.24
CA ALA A 87 -2.29 23.24 10.59
C ALA A 87 -1.36 22.32 11.41
N ALA A 88 -1.91 21.65 12.41
CA ALA A 88 -1.16 20.71 13.23
C ALA A 88 -0.65 19.55 12.36
N LYS A 89 0.64 19.15 12.54
CA LYS A 89 1.24 18.05 11.77
C LYS A 89 0.49 16.75 11.98
N GLU A 90 -0.06 16.54 13.16
CA GLU A 90 -0.90 15.39 13.52
C GLU A 90 -2.13 15.27 12.61
N ASP A 91 -2.83 16.37 12.42
CA ASP A 91 -4.02 16.42 11.57
C ASP A 91 -3.67 16.22 10.09
N VAL A 92 -2.55 16.80 9.64
CA VAL A 92 -2.07 16.63 8.27
C VAL A 92 -1.63 15.19 8.03
N ALA A 93 -0.93 14.56 8.96
CA ALA A 93 -0.50 13.16 8.86
C ALA A 93 -1.69 12.20 8.73
N ALA A 94 -2.71 12.35 9.57
CA ALA A 94 -3.93 11.56 9.48
C ALA A 94 -4.70 11.84 8.17
N SER A 95 -4.68 13.08 7.69
CA SER A 95 -5.32 13.46 6.42
C SER A 95 -4.63 12.85 5.21
N ILE A 96 -3.30 12.69 5.25
CA ILE A 96 -2.52 11.96 4.25
C ILE A 96 -2.96 10.49 4.21
N TYR A 97 -3.08 9.84 5.36
CA TYR A 97 -3.58 8.45 5.41
C TYR A 97 -5.02 8.34 4.94
N GLN A 98 -5.87 9.31 5.25
CA GLN A 98 -7.23 9.36 4.72
C GLN A 98 -7.24 9.48 3.20
N ALA A 99 -6.31 10.23 2.61
CA ALA A 99 -6.17 10.31 1.16
C ALA A 99 -5.76 8.96 0.54
N VAL A 100 -4.86 8.20 1.20
CA VAL A 100 -4.51 6.82 0.79
C VAL A 100 -5.74 5.93 0.79
N VAL A 101 -6.52 5.94 1.86
CA VAL A 101 -7.75 5.15 2.00
C VAL A 101 -8.75 5.51 0.90
N ASN A 102 -9.00 6.81 0.70
CA ASN A 102 -9.93 7.29 -0.32
C ASN A 102 -9.49 6.87 -1.73
N GLN A 103 -8.19 6.95 -2.04
CA GLN A 103 -7.62 6.53 -3.31
C GLN A 103 -7.81 5.02 -3.53
N THR A 104 -7.53 4.21 -2.51
CA THR A 104 -7.69 2.76 -2.59
C THR A 104 -9.15 2.38 -2.84
N ILE A 105 -10.07 2.95 -2.06
CA ILE A 105 -11.49 2.63 -2.19
C ILE A 105 -12.05 3.15 -3.52
N ALA A 106 -11.89 4.44 -3.81
CA ALA A 106 -12.47 5.02 -5.02
C ALA A 106 -11.82 4.51 -6.31
N GLY A 107 -10.49 4.32 -6.29
CA GLY A 107 -9.73 3.88 -7.45
C GLY A 107 -9.90 2.39 -7.77
N LEU A 108 -9.93 1.54 -6.75
CA LEU A 108 -9.92 0.08 -6.94
C LEU A 108 -11.30 -0.55 -6.77
N ALA A 109 -12.09 -0.17 -5.76
CA ALA A 109 -13.42 -0.75 -5.60
C ALA A 109 -14.40 -0.28 -6.70
N GLN A 110 -14.22 0.93 -7.25
CA GLN A 110 -14.99 1.45 -8.39
C GLN A 110 -16.51 1.31 -8.18
N GLY A 111 -16.98 1.64 -6.97
CA GLY A 111 -18.39 1.54 -6.61
C GLY A 111 -18.87 0.16 -6.15
N ARG A 112 -18.04 -0.90 -6.25
CA ARG A 112 -18.36 -2.18 -5.63
C ARG A 112 -18.32 -2.04 -4.12
N LYS A 113 -19.30 -2.57 -3.44
CA LYS A 113 -19.37 -2.54 -1.98
C LYS A 113 -18.25 -3.36 -1.35
N ILE A 114 -17.68 -2.83 -0.29
CA ILE A 114 -16.71 -3.50 0.57
C ILE A 114 -17.48 -3.95 1.81
N GLU A 115 -17.82 -5.22 1.88
CA GLU A 115 -18.65 -5.80 2.94
C GLU A 115 -18.02 -7.11 3.43
N GLY A 116 -18.39 -7.51 4.66
CA GLY A 116 -17.90 -8.75 5.26
C GLY A 116 -16.50 -8.61 5.87
N LYS A 117 -15.74 -9.71 5.86
CA LYS A 117 -14.39 -9.76 6.45
C LYS A 117 -13.35 -9.27 5.45
N VAL A 118 -12.65 -8.22 5.82
CA VAL A 118 -11.59 -7.58 5.05
C VAL A 118 -10.23 -7.93 5.64
N MET A 119 -9.37 -8.54 4.83
CA MET A 119 -7.99 -8.82 5.21
C MET A 119 -7.07 -7.76 4.62
N PHE A 120 -6.21 -7.20 5.46
CA PHE A 120 -5.27 -6.16 5.09
C PHE A 120 -3.86 -6.72 5.00
N LEU A 121 -3.22 -6.57 3.84
CA LEU A 121 -1.90 -7.12 3.52
C LEU A 121 -0.96 -6.01 3.01
N GLY A 122 0.34 -6.34 2.99
CA GLY A 122 1.39 -5.46 2.50
C GLY A 122 2.10 -4.66 3.60
N GLY A 123 3.27 -4.13 3.26
CA GLY A 123 4.14 -3.39 4.18
C GLY A 123 3.48 -2.17 4.80
N PRO A 124 2.91 -1.25 4.02
CA PRO A 124 2.23 -0.07 4.55
C PRO A 124 1.16 -0.39 5.60
N LEU A 125 0.34 -1.41 5.35
CA LEU A 125 -0.71 -1.85 6.29
C LEU A 125 -0.17 -2.67 7.46
N TYR A 126 1.03 -3.23 7.34
CA TYR A 126 1.68 -3.92 8.44
C TYR A 126 2.31 -2.96 9.44
N TYR A 127 3.00 -1.92 8.95
CA TYR A 127 3.78 -1.01 9.80
C TYR A 127 2.95 0.17 10.33
N ASN A 128 2.04 0.75 9.52
CA ASN A 128 1.35 1.98 9.89
C ASN A 128 0.00 1.70 10.58
N LYS A 129 -0.05 1.92 11.89
CA LYS A 129 -1.27 1.77 12.70
C LYS A 129 -2.33 2.81 12.35
N GLY A 130 -1.92 4.07 12.17
CA GLY A 130 -2.83 5.14 11.81
C GLY A 130 -3.50 4.90 10.46
N LEU A 131 -2.76 4.33 9.49
CA LEU A 131 -3.35 3.94 8.22
C LEU A 131 -4.43 2.86 8.39
N ARG A 132 -4.17 1.84 9.23
CA ARG A 132 -5.17 0.80 9.55
C ARG A 132 -6.42 1.40 10.19
N GLU A 133 -6.26 2.31 11.15
CA GLU A 133 -7.38 2.99 11.81
C GLU A 133 -8.23 3.78 10.80
N ARG A 134 -7.60 4.48 9.87
CA ARG A 134 -8.32 5.19 8.79
C ARG A 134 -9.13 4.25 7.91
N PHE A 135 -8.61 3.06 7.56
CA PHE A 135 -9.38 2.04 6.84
C PHE A 135 -10.57 1.53 7.66
N VAL A 136 -10.31 1.15 8.91
CA VAL A 136 -11.35 0.62 9.82
C VAL A 136 -12.50 1.63 9.98
N GLU A 137 -12.17 2.91 10.24
CA GLU A 137 -13.19 3.94 10.40
C GLU A 137 -13.95 4.25 9.10
N THR A 138 -13.24 4.39 7.99
CA THR A 138 -13.85 4.73 6.70
C THR A 138 -14.78 3.63 6.21
N LEU A 139 -14.37 2.36 6.38
CA LEU A 139 -15.17 1.20 5.99
C LEU A 139 -16.15 0.76 7.09
N LYS A 140 -16.13 1.40 8.26
CA LYS A 140 -16.96 1.08 9.44
C LYS A 140 -16.84 -0.40 9.85
N LEU A 141 -15.61 -0.90 9.82
CA LEU A 141 -15.33 -2.29 10.18
C LEU A 141 -15.33 -2.47 11.69
N THR A 142 -15.78 -3.66 12.12
CA THR A 142 -15.65 -4.12 13.51
C THR A 142 -14.34 -4.89 13.68
N PRO A 143 -13.89 -5.14 14.93
CA PRO A 143 -12.71 -5.97 15.19
C PRO A 143 -12.79 -7.39 14.58
N GLU A 144 -14.00 -7.92 14.42
CA GLU A 144 -14.25 -9.25 13.85
C GLU A 144 -14.13 -9.25 12.33
N ASN A 145 -14.33 -8.07 11.70
CA ASN A 145 -14.34 -7.91 10.25
C ASN A 145 -13.04 -7.34 9.68
N ALA A 146 -12.19 -6.75 10.51
CA ALA A 146 -10.89 -6.21 10.12
C ALA A 146 -9.77 -7.20 10.50
N ILE A 147 -9.14 -7.84 9.51
CA ILE A 147 -8.13 -8.87 9.73
C ILE A 147 -6.76 -8.33 9.36
N PHE A 148 -5.86 -8.23 10.36
CA PHE A 148 -4.46 -7.78 10.19
C PHE A 148 -3.51 -8.93 10.59
N PRO A 149 -3.16 -9.85 9.67
CA PRO A 149 -2.33 -10.99 10.01
C PRO A 149 -0.87 -10.58 10.26
N GLU A 150 -0.19 -11.28 11.16
CA GLU A 150 1.23 -11.04 11.46
C GLU A 150 2.14 -11.23 10.24
N TYR A 151 1.74 -12.07 9.30
CA TYR A 151 2.46 -12.32 8.05
C TYR A 151 2.09 -11.33 6.92
N ALA A 152 1.32 -10.28 7.20
CA ALA A 152 0.80 -9.36 6.17
C ALA A 152 1.86 -8.84 5.20
N ARG A 153 3.04 -8.47 5.69
CA ARG A 153 4.15 -7.96 4.88
C ARG A 153 4.79 -9.03 3.97
N ASN A 154 4.61 -10.31 4.30
CA ASN A 154 5.23 -11.43 3.59
C ASN A 154 4.19 -12.26 2.81
N ALA A 155 2.94 -11.82 2.74
CA ALA A 155 1.83 -12.57 2.18
C ALA A 155 2.09 -12.98 0.72
N VAL A 156 2.66 -12.09 -0.10
CA VAL A 156 2.97 -12.35 -1.51
C VAL A 156 4.05 -13.45 -1.64
N SER A 157 5.13 -13.37 -0.85
CA SER A 157 6.20 -14.39 -0.89
C SER A 157 5.73 -15.75 -0.37
N ILE A 158 4.88 -15.76 0.66
CA ILE A 158 4.24 -16.98 1.16
C ILE A 158 3.34 -17.59 0.06
N GLY A 159 2.52 -16.76 -0.58
CA GLY A 159 1.67 -17.20 -1.69
C GLY A 159 2.47 -17.76 -2.86
N ALA A 160 3.57 -17.11 -3.23
CA ALA A 160 4.48 -17.59 -4.27
C ALA A 160 5.11 -18.96 -3.91
N ALA A 161 5.52 -19.14 -2.66
CA ALA A 161 6.07 -20.41 -2.20
C ALA A 161 5.03 -21.56 -2.23
N ILE A 162 3.80 -21.26 -1.79
CA ILE A 162 2.68 -22.21 -1.86
C ILE A 162 2.38 -22.55 -3.33
N TYR A 163 2.30 -21.56 -4.19
CA TYR A 163 2.04 -21.78 -5.62
C TYR A 163 3.15 -22.62 -6.26
N ALA A 164 4.41 -22.31 -6.00
CA ALA A 164 5.55 -23.08 -6.50
C ALA A 164 5.46 -24.55 -6.10
N SER A 165 5.00 -24.87 -4.90
CA SER A 165 4.82 -26.25 -4.45
C SER A 165 3.75 -27.03 -5.25
N THR A 166 2.83 -26.33 -5.91
CA THR A 166 1.78 -26.96 -6.74
C THR A 166 2.23 -27.26 -8.18
N LEU A 167 3.33 -26.68 -8.63
CA LEU A 167 3.78 -26.79 -10.03
C LEU A 167 4.43 -28.14 -10.39
N GLY A 168 4.67 -29.04 -9.43
CA GLY A 168 5.15 -30.41 -9.65
C GLY A 168 6.57 -30.55 -10.24
N LYS A 169 7.15 -29.48 -10.78
CA LYS A 169 8.52 -29.38 -11.28
C LYS A 169 9.12 -28.09 -10.74
N THR A 170 9.84 -28.18 -9.65
CA THR A 170 10.58 -27.05 -9.10
C THR A 170 12.06 -27.35 -9.18
N ASN A 171 12.84 -26.41 -9.74
CA ASN A 171 14.26 -26.41 -9.51
C ASN A 171 14.49 -26.11 -8.04
N THR A 172 15.19 -26.99 -7.36
CA THR A 172 15.61 -26.74 -5.97
C THR A 172 16.97 -26.10 -5.98
N TYR A 173 17.12 -25.01 -5.28
CA TYR A 173 18.39 -24.31 -5.10
C TYR A 173 18.72 -24.28 -3.61
N THR A 174 19.99 -24.50 -3.30
CA THR A 174 20.51 -24.16 -1.98
C THR A 174 20.61 -22.64 -1.82
N ILE A 175 20.68 -22.17 -0.59
CA ILE A 175 20.86 -20.73 -0.33
C ILE A 175 22.16 -20.21 -0.97
N ASP A 176 23.25 -21.00 -0.93
CA ASP A 176 24.53 -20.62 -1.52
C ASP A 176 24.47 -20.52 -3.04
N GLU A 177 23.74 -21.42 -3.70
CA GLU A 177 23.48 -21.34 -5.15
C GLU A 177 22.68 -20.10 -5.50
N LEU A 178 21.63 -19.77 -4.74
CA LEU A 178 20.85 -18.55 -4.96
C LEU A 178 21.69 -17.29 -4.78
N ILE A 179 22.52 -17.24 -3.73
CA ILE A 179 23.44 -16.12 -3.49
C ILE A 179 24.42 -16.00 -4.65
N SER A 180 24.96 -17.12 -5.14
CA SER A 180 25.87 -17.15 -6.27
C SER A 180 25.20 -16.66 -7.55
N LEU A 181 23.98 -17.10 -7.84
CA LEU A 181 23.19 -16.66 -8.98
C LEU A 181 22.94 -15.15 -8.93
N ILE A 182 22.55 -14.61 -7.78
CA ILE A 182 22.30 -13.16 -7.60
C ILE A 182 23.60 -12.37 -7.81
N LYS A 183 24.71 -12.80 -7.21
CA LYS A 183 26.02 -12.13 -7.36
C LYS A 183 26.55 -12.13 -8.80
N ASN A 184 26.27 -13.21 -9.53
CA ASN A 184 26.73 -13.40 -10.90
C ASN A 184 25.71 -12.95 -11.95
N ALA A 185 24.48 -12.58 -11.52
CA ALA A 185 23.48 -12.02 -12.44
C ALA A 185 24.03 -10.72 -13.02
N LYS A 186 24.52 -10.78 -14.27
CA LYS A 186 24.76 -9.56 -15.04
C LYS A 186 23.40 -8.96 -15.30
N ILE A 187 23.11 -7.85 -14.66
CA ILE A 187 21.99 -6.99 -15.04
C ILE A 187 22.35 -6.53 -16.46
N ALA A 188 21.86 -7.25 -17.47
CA ALA A 188 21.85 -6.77 -18.83
C ALA A 188 20.96 -5.53 -18.81
N ALA A 189 21.58 -4.36 -18.72
CA ALA A 189 20.89 -3.11 -18.96
C ALA A 189 20.44 -3.14 -20.44
N THR A 190 19.23 -3.63 -20.64
CA THR A 190 18.53 -3.56 -21.94
C THR A 190 17.96 -2.17 -22.20
N SER A 191 18.57 -1.13 -21.64
CA SER A 191 18.31 0.21 -22.08
C SER A 191 19.03 0.39 -23.42
N THR A 192 18.30 0.22 -24.51
CA THR A 192 18.71 0.78 -25.79
C THR A 192 18.83 2.28 -25.54
N ARG A 193 20.07 2.77 -25.35
CA ARG A 193 20.31 4.21 -25.37
C ARG A 193 19.91 4.69 -26.74
N LEU A 194 18.78 5.37 -26.81
CA LEU A 194 18.46 6.13 -28.01
C LEU A 194 19.60 7.12 -28.23
N PRO A 195 20.04 7.32 -29.49
CA PRO A 195 21.03 8.35 -29.78
C PRO A 195 20.49 9.71 -29.31
N PRO A 196 21.37 10.63 -28.86
CA PRO A 196 20.93 11.96 -28.46
C PRO A 196 20.18 12.60 -29.62
N LEU A 197 19.11 13.30 -29.30
CA LEU A 197 18.24 13.97 -30.30
C LEU A 197 18.92 15.14 -31.03
N PHE A 198 20.14 15.52 -30.57
CA PHE A 198 20.97 16.60 -31.17
C PHE A 198 22.46 16.28 -30.99
#